data_aee516dc663026d9251dd6d21b9ff465
#
_entry.id   aee516dc663026d9251dd6d21b9ff465
#
_cell.length_a   1.000
_cell.length_b   1.000
_cell.length_c   1.000
_cell.angle_alpha   90.00
_cell.angle_beta   90.00
_cell.angle_gamma   90.00
#
_symmetry.space_group_name_H-M   'P 1'
#
loop_
_entity.id
_entity.type
_entity.pdbx_description
1 polymer ?
#
loop_
_entity_poly.entity_id
_entity_poly.type
_entity_poly.pdbx_seq_one_letter_code
_entity_poly.pdbx_strand_id
1 'polypeptide(L)'
;MQVALVTGRHEISLREFPEPQPAPGKAVVEIAYCGICGTDVHAWASGAPYNPAICGHEWAGVVRACGAGVRRVKEGDRVAIGIASACGACDACRAGHAEYCAVAFAGLLGTGPLAAPHGGFAPAIAIDATRLIEVGSELTDVEAAMLEPATVALHAVRRAAPRLGDACVVIGAGPIGLLTLQCARAAGAGRVVVVEPHAARRARATALGAQAVIDPAAAPVDAQVKSIVGPLGADMVFECAGVPQTIEQSATLVRRGGTVVLVGLANAAATITPATWLVNEVRLVAALGYLNEEFDMTMGLVADGRLALGPLHTSTLPLRDIERGFAALSSSVDEVKILVDPREGGRSH
;
A
#
# COMPACT_ATOMS: atom_id res chain seq x y z
N MET A 1 -8.56 1.64 26.59
CA MET A 1 -7.69 0.76 25.77
C MET A 1 -6.45 1.52 25.32
N GLN A 2 -5.33 0.82 25.15
CA GLN A 2 -4.10 1.44 24.67
C GLN A 2 -4.06 1.56 23.14
N VAL A 3 -3.59 2.69 22.65
CA VAL A 3 -3.39 2.98 21.20
C VAL A 3 -1.98 3.46 21.00
N ALA A 4 -1.26 2.91 20.02
CA ALA A 4 0.07 3.37 19.65
C ALA A 4 -0.01 4.47 18.61
N LEU A 5 0.70 5.57 18.87
CA LEU A 5 0.76 6.74 17.99
C LEU A 5 2.22 7.15 17.76
N VAL A 6 2.55 7.50 16.53
CA VAL A 6 3.80 8.21 16.22
C VAL A 6 3.69 9.63 16.74
N THR A 7 4.51 9.99 17.71
CA THR A 7 4.43 11.28 18.43
C THR A 7 5.64 12.18 18.20
N GLY A 8 6.71 11.64 17.63
CA GLY A 8 7.92 12.37 17.36
C GLY A 8 8.96 11.56 16.59
N ARG A 9 10.12 12.13 16.43
CA ARG A 9 11.22 11.45 15.75
C ARG A 9 11.74 10.28 16.59
N HIS A 10 11.64 9.08 16.03
CA HIS A 10 11.95 7.81 16.70
C HIS A 10 11.18 7.64 18.02
N GLU A 11 9.94 8.12 18.05
CA GLU A 11 9.09 8.08 19.23
C GLU A 11 7.70 7.55 18.89
N ILE A 12 7.29 6.51 19.62
CA ILE A 12 5.93 5.98 19.62
C ILE A 12 5.41 6.00 21.05
N SER A 13 4.27 6.64 21.26
CA SER A 13 3.61 6.70 22.57
C SER A 13 2.40 5.79 22.59
N LEU A 14 2.30 4.94 23.61
CA LEU A 14 1.07 4.25 23.96
C LEU A 14 0.19 5.20 24.78
N ARG A 15 -0.99 5.52 24.27
CA ARG A 15 -1.94 6.44 24.91
C ARG A 15 -3.24 5.75 25.22
N GLU A 16 -3.84 6.13 26.34
CA GLU A 16 -5.16 5.65 26.75
C GLU A 16 -6.26 6.36 25.96
N PHE A 17 -7.11 5.56 25.33
CA PHE A 17 -8.34 5.99 24.66
C PHE A 17 -9.55 5.29 25.29
N PRO A 18 -10.73 5.92 25.30
CA PRO A 18 -11.95 5.24 25.73
C PRO A 18 -12.26 4.07 24.81
N GLU A 19 -12.92 3.03 25.32
CA GLU A 19 -13.44 1.95 24.50
C GLU A 19 -14.41 2.51 23.45
N PRO A 20 -14.22 2.15 22.16
CA PRO A 20 -15.06 2.68 21.10
C PRO A 20 -16.51 2.22 21.24
N GLN A 21 -17.45 3.14 21.02
CA GLN A 21 -18.87 2.88 21.06
C GLN A 21 -19.51 2.99 19.68
N PRO A 22 -20.53 2.20 19.35
CA PRO A 22 -21.19 2.23 18.06
C PRO A 22 -22.05 3.50 17.91
N ALA A 23 -21.51 4.55 17.32
CA ALA A 23 -22.25 5.77 16.98
C ALA A 23 -23.05 5.59 15.68
N PRO A 24 -24.07 6.42 15.41
CA PRO A 24 -24.84 6.35 14.17
C PRO A 24 -23.93 6.40 12.93
N GLY A 25 -24.12 5.47 11.97
CA GLY A 25 -23.33 5.31 10.76
C GLY A 25 -21.94 4.69 10.95
N LYS A 26 -21.51 4.44 12.19
CA LYS A 26 -20.22 3.83 12.50
C LYS A 26 -20.37 2.38 12.96
N ALA A 27 -19.36 1.58 12.66
CA ALA A 27 -19.20 0.26 13.25
C ALA A 27 -17.95 0.23 14.14
N VAL A 28 -18.00 -0.57 15.20
CA VAL A 28 -16.86 -0.90 16.04
C VAL A 28 -16.25 -2.19 15.52
N VAL A 29 -14.97 -2.13 15.18
CA VAL A 29 -14.22 -3.28 14.69
C VAL A 29 -13.16 -3.64 15.73
N GLU A 30 -13.11 -4.91 16.13
CA GLU A 30 -11.99 -5.51 16.84
C GLU A 30 -10.90 -5.85 15.83
N ILE A 31 -9.72 -5.24 15.98
CA ILE A 31 -8.63 -5.39 15.00
C ILE A 31 -7.89 -6.70 15.27
N ALA A 32 -7.80 -7.53 14.24
CA ALA A 32 -7.01 -8.77 14.28
C ALA A 32 -5.52 -8.48 14.06
N TYR A 33 -5.22 -7.75 12.99
CA TYR A 33 -3.86 -7.33 12.64
C TYR A 33 -3.88 -5.95 11.98
N CYS A 34 -2.79 -5.20 12.21
CA CYS A 34 -2.52 -3.93 11.53
C CYS A 34 -1.10 -3.93 10.97
N GLY A 35 -0.95 -3.70 9.66
CA GLY A 35 0.34 -3.59 8.98
C GLY A 35 1.03 -2.26 9.27
N ILE A 36 2.34 -2.29 9.39
CA ILE A 36 3.16 -1.07 9.43
C ILE A 36 3.46 -0.65 7.99
N CYS A 37 2.98 0.53 7.60
CA CYS A 37 3.22 1.12 6.29
C CYS A 37 4.55 1.88 6.23
N GLY A 38 5.14 1.98 5.05
CA GLY A 38 6.29 2.86 4.81
C GLY A 38 6.01 4.33 5.17
N THR A 39 4.77 4.78 5.04
CA THR A 39 4.33 6.13 5.44
C THR A 39 4.43 6.34 6.96
N ASP A 40 4.02 5.34 7.76
CA ASP A 40 4.17 5.37 9.23
C ASP A 40 5.65 5.44 9.62
N VAL A 41 6.48 4.57 9.01
CA VAL A 41 7.94 4.52 9.26
C VAL A 41 8.59 5.85 8.87
N HIS A 42 8.18 6.45 7.75
CA HIS A 42 8.72 7.73 7.30
C HIS A 42 8.39 8.87 8.28
N ALA A 43 7.15 8.92 8.77
CA ALA A 43 6.75 9.90 9.79
C ALA A 43 7.56 9.73 11.08
N TRP A 44 7.71 8.49 11.55
CA TRP A 44 8.52 8.16 12.73
C TRP A 44 9.99 8.55 12.56
N ALA A 45 10.61 8.27 11.42
CA ALA A 45 12.01 8.58 11.17
C ALA A 45 12.27 10.09 10.99
N SER A 46 11.35 10.81 10.37
CA SER A 46 11.49 12.26 10.13
C SER A 46 11.11 13.11 11.35
N GLY A 47 10.18 12.63 12.18
CA GLY A 47 9.56 13.40 13.25
C GLY A 47 8.57 14.44 12.76
N ALA A 48 8.15 14.36 11.49
CA ALA A 48 7.10 15.22 10.96
C ALA A 48 5.77 14.96 11.69
N PRO A 49 4.93 16.00 11.88
CA PRO A 49 3.59 15.80 12.44
C PRO A 49 2.83 14.72 11.68
N TYR A 50 2.30 13.73 12.40
CA TYR A 50 1.57 12.62 11.82
C TYR A 50 0.15 12.56 12.37
N ASN A 51 -0.82 12.45 11.48
CA ASN A 51 -2.23 12.43 11.87
C ASN A 51 -2.56 11.13 12.62
N PRO A 52 -3.01 11.19 13.89
CA PRO A 52 -3.37 10.00 14.65
C PRO A 52 -4.39 9.09 13.94
N ALA A 53 -5.31 9.66 13.17
CA ALA A 53 -6.37 8.93 12.48
C ALA A 53 -5.88 7.96 11.39
N ILE A 54 -4.66 8.17 10.87
CA ILE A 54 -4.06 7.29 9.86
C ILE A 54 -2.85 6.51 10.39
N CYS A 55 -2.51 6.66 11.67
CA CYS A 55 -1.42 5.92 12.29
C CYS A 55 -1.81 4.43 12.40
N GLY A 56 -1.29 3.62 11.46
CA GLY A 56 -1.79 2.26 11.20
C GLY A 56 -3.07 2.26 10.36
N HIS A 57 -2.93 2.28 9.05
CA HIS A 57 -4.05 2.34 8.10
C HIS A 57 -4.18 1.06 7.24
N GLU A 58 -3.44 0.02 7.54
CA GLU A 58 -3.45 -1.28 6.87
C GLU A 58 -3.95 -2.34 7.85
N TRP A 59 -5.27 -2.45 8.09
CA TRP A 59 -5.78 -3.37 9.11
C TRP A 59 -6.99 -4.17 8.64
N ALA A 60 -7.19 -5.32 9.29
CA ALA A 60 -8.38 -6.14 9.20
C ALA A 60 -8.82 -6.59 10.60
N GLY A 61 -10.09 -6.96 10.72
CA GLY A 61 -10.66 -7.39 11.99
C GLY A 61 -12.08 -7.90 11.85
N VAL A 62 -12.79 -7.94 12.97
CA VAL A 62 -14.18 -8.41 13.06
C VAL A 62 -15.07 -7.31 13.59
N VAL A 63 -16.22 -7.10 12.98
CA VAL A 63 -17.24 -6.16 13.45
C VAL A 63 -17.81 -6.66 14.79
N ARG A 64 -17.60 -5.87 15.85
CA ARG A 64 -18.09 -6.18 17.20
C ARG A 64 -19.47 -5.56 17.48
N ALA A 65 -19.75 -4.39 16.91
CA ALA A 65 -21.01 -3.70 17.09
C ALA A 65 -21.28 -2.72 15.96
N CYS A 66 -22.56 -2.50 15.63
CA CYS A 66 -23.00 -1.55 14.61
C CYS A 66 -23.86 -0.46 15.23
N GLY A 67 -23.60 0.79 14.88
CA GLY A 67 -24.42 1.93 15.21
C GLY A 67 -25.69 2.00 14.37
N ALA A 68 -26.63 2.85 14.80
CA ALA A 68 -27.87 3.05 14.07
C ALA A 68 -27.60 3.46 12.61
N GLY A 69 -28.36 2.88 11.68
CA GLY A 69 -28.28 3.18 10.24
C GLY A 69 -27.19 2.43 9.48
N VAL A 70 -26.31 1.69 10.14
CA VAL A 70 -25.35 0.78 9.47
C VAL A 70 -26.12 -0.38 8.82
N ARG A 71 -25.90 -0.61 7.52
CA ARG A 71 -26.55 -1.67 6.74
C ARG A 71 -25.57 -2.51 5.93
N ARG A 72 -24.36 -2.00 5.72
CA ARG A 72 -23.37 -2.62 4.83
C ARG A 72 -22.67 -3.80 5.49
N VAL A 73 -22.53 -3.75 6.81
CA VAL A 73 -21.89 -4.79 7.62
C VAL A 73 -22.75 -5.07 8.85
N LYS A 74 -22.55 -6.24 9.46
CA LYS A 74 -23.19 -6.69 10.71
C LYS A 74 -22.18 -7.25 11.69
N GLU A 75 -22.59 -7.45 12.92
CA GLU A 75 -21.75 -8.10 13.93
C GLU A 75 -21.32 -9.49 13.47
N GLY A 76 -20.04 -9.79 13.68
CA GLY A 76 -19.39 -11.03 13.26
C GLY A 76 -18.79 -10.99 11.84
N ASP A 77 -19.09 -9.98 11.03
CA ASP A 77 -18.48 -9.87 9.70
C ASP A 77 -16.99 -9.59 9.84
N ARG A 78 -16.18 -10.30 9.03
CA ARG A 78 -14.76 -10.01 8.84
C ARG A 78 -14.62 -8.86 7.85
N VAL A 79 -13.79 -7.88 8.20
CA VAL A 79 -13.66 -6.66 7.40
C VAL A 79 -12.21 -6.20 7.33
N ALA A 80 -11.87 -5.54 6.21
CA ALA A 80 -10.65 -4.76 6.04
C ALA A 80 -10.99 -3.27 5.93
N ILE A 81 -10.02 -2.43 6.22
CA ILE A 81 -10.14 -0.98 6.01
C ILE A 81 -10.08 -0.65 4.54
N GLY A 82 -11.00 0.17 4.06
CA GLY A 82 -11.03 0.71 2.72
C GLY A 82 -11.19 2.22 2.70
N ILE A 83 -11.37 2.76 1.50
CA ILE A 83 -11.76 4.15 1.27
C ILE A 83 -13.29 4.23 1.30
N ALA A 84 -13.84 5.30 1.82
CA ALA A 84 -15.27 5.55 1.76
C ALA A 84 -15.77 5.65 0.31
N SER A 85 -17.01 5.26 0.08
CA SER A 85 -17.66 5.49 -1.20
C SER A 85 -17.73 6.99 -1.51
N ALA A 86 -17.74 7.33 -2.79
CA ALA A 86 -17.87 8.71 -3.25
C ALA A 86 -19.16 9.37 -2.70
N CYS A 87 -19.06 10.61 -2.22
CA CYS A 87 -20.17 11.29 -1.54
C CYS A 87 -21.31 11.71 -2.48
N GLY A 88 -21.11 11.70 -3.81
CA GLY A 88 -22.07 12.13 -4.82
C GLY A 88 -22.37 13.64 -4.86
N ALA A 89 -21.87 14.42 -3.92
CA ALA A 89 -22.28 15.81 -3.73
C ALA A 89 -21.17 16.87 -3.83
N CYS A 90 -19.88 16.51 -3.74
CA CYS A 90 -18.76 17.44 -3.92
C CYS A 90 -18.58 17.81 -5.42
N ASP A 91 -17.78 18.82 -5.70
CA ASP A 91 -17.57 19.31 -7.06
C ASP A 91 -17.01 18.26 -8.00
N ALA A 92 -16.06 17.45 -7.54
CA ALA A 92 -15.54 16.35 -8.33
C ALA A 92 -16.63 15.31 -8.68
N CYS A 93 -17.44 14.89 -7.70
CA CYS A 93 -18.54 13.97 -7.95
C CYS A 93 -19.57 14.56 -8.94
N ARG A 94 -19.95 15.82 -8.77
CA ARG A 94 -20.89 16.49 -9.68
C ARG A 94 -20.35 16.66 -11.10
N ALA A 95 -19.04 16.76 -11.24
CA ALA A 95 -18.36 16.82 -12.54
C ALA A 95 -18.16 15.44 -13.19
N GLY A 96 -18.61 14.35 -12.54
CA GLY A 96 -18.45 12.97 -13.06
C GLY A 96 -17.13 12.30 -12.67
N HIS A 97 -16.37 12.91 -11.76
CA HIS A 97 -15.07 12.41 -11.29
C HIS A 97 -15.18 11.86 -9.86
N ALA A 98 -16.01 10.84 -9.67
CA ALA A 98 -16.26 10.21 -8.37
C ALA A 98 -14.97 9.63 -7.74
N GLU A 99 -14.04 9.18 -8.57
CA GLU A 99 -12.71 8.70 -8.19
C GLU A 99 -11.85 9.76 -7.48
N TYR A 100 -12.15 11.04 -7.67
CA TYR A 100 -11.50 12.16 -6.99
C TYR A 100 -12.39 12.82 -5.94
N CYS A 101 -13.30 12.07 -5.34
CA CYS A 101 -14.20 12.57 -4.31
C CYS A 101 -13.44 13.22 -3.15
N ALA A 102 -13.68 14.51 -2.90
CA ALA A 102 -12.99 15.26 -1.84
C ALA A 102 -13.29 14.71 -0.43
N VAL A 103 -14.49 14.19 -0.19
CA VAL A 103 -14.88 13.63 1.13
C VAL A 103 -14.20 12.28 1.36
N ALA A 104 -14.18 11.40 0.35
CA ALA A 104 -13.50 10.12 0.43
C ALA A 104 -11.99 10.31 0.61
N PHE A 105 -11.41 11.25 -0.15
CA PHE A 105 -10.00 11.60 -0.04
C PHE A 105 -9.63 12.20 1.32
N ALA A 106 -10.45 13.09 1.88
CA ALA A 106 -10.25 13.60 3.24
C ALA A 106 -10.29 12.47 4.28
N GLY A 107 -11.21 11.50 4.11
CA GLY A 107 -11.29 10.31 4.96
C GLY A 107 -10.06 9.41 4.85
N LEU A 108 -9.47 9.27 3.67
CA LEU A 108 -8.21 8.55 3.45
C LEU A 108 -7.05 9.23 4.22
N LEU A 109 -7.01 10.56 4.21
CA LEU A 109 -6.02 11.36 4.95
C LEU A 109 -6.31 11.48 6.45
N GLY A 110 -7.38 10.85 6.95
CA GLY A 110 -7.78 10.92 8.35
C GLY A 110 -8.30 12.30 8.75
N THR A 111 -8.92 13.02 7.82
CA THR A 111 -9.51 14.36 8.05
C THR A 111 -10.99 14.38 7.67
N GLY A 112 -11.68 15.48 8.00
CA GLY A 112 -13.10 15.63 7.67
C GLY A 112 -14.04 14.71 8.48
N PRO A 113 -15.30 14.57 8.03
CA PRO A 113 -16.35 13.91 8.83
C PRO A 113 -16.19 12.39 8.96
N LEU A 114 -15.38 11.77 8.10
CA LEU A 114 -15.12 10.33 8.11
C LEU A 114 -13.89 9.94 8.94
N ALA A 115 -13.20 10.91 9.55
CA ALA A 115 -12.03 10.65 10.36
C ALA A 115 -12.39 9.87 11.64
N ALA A 116 -11.54 8.90 11.99
CA ALA A 116 -11.56 8.26 13.29
C ALA A 116 -10.63 9.02 14.26
N PRO A 117 -10.75 8.81 15.58
CA PRO A 117 -9.89 9.49 16.55
C PRO A 117 -8.43 8.98 16.53
N HIS A 118 -8.22 7.76 16.03
CA HIS A 118 -6.92 7.11 15.88
C HIS A 118 -6.99 6.09 14.72
N GLY A 119 -5.86 5.54 14.33
CA GLY A 119 -5.78 4.46 13.34
C GLY A 119 -5.82 3.05 13.97
N GLY A 120 -5.29 2.08 13.24
CA GLY A 120 -5.43 0.66 13.55
C GLY A 120 -4.39 0.06 14.50
N PHE A 121 -3.42 0.84 15.00
CA PHE A 121 -2.55 0.34 16.06
C PHE A 121 -3.27 0.39 17.42
N ALA A 122 -4.39 -0.29 17.51
CA ALA A 122 -5.32 -0.31 18.61
C ALA A 122 -6.10 -1.62 18.64
N PRO A 123 -6.55 -2.12 19.83
CA PRO A 123 -7.37 -3.33 19.92
C PRO A 123 -8.71 -3.21 19.18
N ALA A 124 -9.30 -2.02 19.16
CA ALA A 124 -10.56 -1.77 18.49
C ALA A 124 -10.66 -0.32 17.98
N ILE A 125 -11.50 -0.09 16.96
CA ILE A 125 -11.74 1.22 16.38
C ILE A 125 -13.22 1.42 16.06
N ALA A 126 -13.76 2.63 16.30
CA ALA A 126 -15.06 3.05 15.77
C ALA A 126 -14.85 3.84 14.49
N ILE A 127 -15.31 3.31 13.36
CA ILE A 127 -15.09 3.90 12.04
C ILE A 127 -16.38 4.02 11.25
N ASP A 128 -16.43 4.95 10.31
CA ASP A 128 -17.56 5.06 9.37
C ASP A 128 -17.70 3.75 8.59
N ALA A 129 -18.90 3.15 8.63
CA ALA A 129 -19.15 1.84 8.05
C ALA A 129 -18.98 1.81 6.50
N THR A 130 -19.03 2.97 5.83
CA THR A 130 -18.78 3.05 4.38
C THR A 130 -17.32 2.79 4.00
N ARG A 131 -16.41 2.81 4.99
CA ARG A 131 -14.99 2.47 4.83
C ARG A 131 -14.67 1.00 5.05
N LEU A 132 -15.65 0.19 5.42
CA LEU A 132 -15.44 -1.23 5.68
C LEU A 132 -15.69 -2.05 4.42
N ILE A 133 -14.77 -2.94 4.11
CA ILE A 133 -14.85 -3.93 3.04
C ILE A 133 -15.00 -5.30 3.69
N GLU A 134 -16.07 -6.02 3.38
CA GLU A 134 -16.28 -7.38 3.85
C GLU A 134 -15.23 -8.31 3.23
N VAL A 135 -14.62 -9.15 4.06
CA VAL A 135 -13.59 -10.11 3.65
C VAL A 135 -14.13 -11.52 3.80
N GLY A 136 -14.07 -12.29 2.73
CA GLY A 136 -14.52 -13.69 2.71
C GLY A 136 -13.67 -14.61 3.59
N SER A 137 -14.19 -15.79 3.86
CA SER A 137 -13.52 -16.80 4.70
C SER A 137 -12.34 -17.50 4.01
N GLU A 138 -12.18 -17.31 2.71
CA GLU A 138 -11.08 -17.86 1.89
C GLU A 138 -9.73 -17.20 2.16
N LEU A 139 -9.72 -15.99 2.74
CA LEU A 139 -8.51 -15.28 3.12
C LEU A 139 -8.23 -15.43 4.62
N THR A 140 -6.97 -15.60 4.97
CA THR A 140 -6.51 -15.55 6.37
C THR A 140 -6.58 -14.12 6.92
N ASP A 141 -6.53 -13.95 8.24
CA ASP A 141 -6.51 -12.62 8.86
C ASP A 141 -5.23 -11.82 8.51
N VAL A 142 -4.12 -12.53 8.29
CA VAL A 142 -2.85 -11.96 7.80
C VAL A 142 -3.03 -11.38 6.39
N GLU A 143 -3.63 -12.14 5.49
CA GLU A 143 -3.91 -11.69 4.12
C GLU A 143 -4.91 -10.54 4.10
N ALA A 144 -5.95 -10.61 4.92
CA ALA A 144 -6.95 -9.56 5.05
C ALA A 144 -6.32 -8.21 5.48
N ALA A 145 -5.39 -8.21 6.43
CA ALA A 145 -4.66 -7.00 6.85
C ALA A 145 -3.70 -6.46 5.78
N MET A 146 -3.34 -7.27 4.79
CA MET A 146 -2.47 -6.88 3.68
C MET A 146 -3.23 -6.51 2.40
N LEU A 147 -4.55 -6.57 2.39
CA LEU A 147 -5.37 -6.20 1.23
C LEU A 147 -5.20 -4.72 0.87
N GLU A 148 -5.07 -3.84 1.87
CA GLU A 148 -4.91 -2.40 1.62
C GLU A 148 -3.68 -2.12 0.75
N PRO A 149 -2.43 -2.46 1.13
CA PRO A 149 -1.25 -2.23 0.29
C PRO A 149 -1.28 -3.02 -1.02
N ALA A 150 -1.92 -4.19 -1.05
CA ALA A 150 -2.10 -4.95 -2.28
C ALA A 150 -3.00 -4.22 -3.27
N THR A 151 -4.05 -3.56 -2.78
CA THR A 151 -4.96 -2.77 -3.61
C THR A 151 -4.29 -1.49 -4.11
N VAL A 152 -3.41 -0.86 -3.32
CA VAL A 152 -2.56 0.25 -3.80
C VAL A 152 -1.71 -0.17 -5.00
N ALA A 153 -1.07 -1.34 -4.93
CA ALA A 153 -0.26 -1.86 -6.04
C ALA A 153 -1.11 -2.20 -7.27
N LEU A 154 -2.28 -2.80 -7.06
CA LEU A 154 -3.23 -3.07 -8.15
C LEU A 154 -3.68 -1.77 -8.82
N HIS A 155 -4.01 -0.74 -8.04
CA HIS A 155 -4.38 0.58 -8.55
C HIS A 155 -3.28 1.16 -9.44
N ALA A 156 -2.03 1.12 -9.01
CA ALA A 156 -0.89 1.59 -9.79
C ALA A 156 -0.79 0.88 -11.16
N VAL A 157 -0.97 -0.45 -11.17
CA VAL A 157 -0.95 -1.24 -12.40
C VAL A 157 -2.15 -0.89 -13.29
N ARG A 158 -3.35 -0.73 -12.75
CA ARG A 158 -4.54 -0.29 -13.51
C ARG A 158 -4.36 1.10 -14.13
N ARG A 159 -3.74 2.03 -13.39
CA ARG A 159 -3.40 3.37 -13.89
C ARG A 159 -2.43 3.34 -15.06
N ALA A 160 -1.51 2.37 -15.07
CA ALA A 160 -0.58 2.14 -16.17
C ALA A 160 -1.28 1.55 -17.40
N ALA A 161 -2.34 0.76 -17.19
CA ALA A 161 -3.08 0.04 -18.22
C ALA A 161 -2.19 -0.84 -19.11
N PRO A 162 -1.48 -1.83 -18.55
CA PRO A 162 -0.60 -2.71 -19.31
C PRO A 162 -1.39 -3.51 -20.34
N ARG A 163 -0.77 -3.78 -21.47
CA ARG A 163 -1.28 -4.70 -22.49
C ARG A 163 -0.69 -6.07 -22.31
N LEU A 164 -1.38 -7.08 -22.82
CA LEU A 164 -0.84 -8.44 -22.85
C LEU A 164 0.51 -8.47 -23.55
N GLY A 165 1.53 -8.99 -22.86
CA GLY A 165 2.88 -9.11 -23.39
C GLY A 165 3.81 -7.92 -23.13
N ASP A 166 3.32 -6.80 -22.59
CA ASP A 166 4.15 -5.64 -22.27
C ASP A 166 5.32 -6.00 -21.32
N ALA A 167 6.46 -5.34 -21.53
CA ALA A 167 7.59 -5.42 -20.63
C ALA A 167 7.52 -4.33 -19.55
N CYS A 168 7.58 -4.73 -18.30
CA CYS A 168 7.50 -3.85 -17.14
C CYS A 168 8.81 -3.87 -16.35
N VAL A 169 9.23 -2.70 -15.86
CA VAL A 169 10.29 -2.55 -14.86
C VAL A 169 9.68 -2.05 -13.56
N VAL A 170 10.01 -2.69 -12.44
CA VAL A 170 9.66 -2.24 -11.09
C VAL A 170 10.95 -1.80 -10.41
N ILE A 171 11.03 -0.55 -9.99
CA ILE A 171 12.16 -0.01 -9.23
C ILE A 171 11.82 -0.04 -7.74
N GLY A 172 12.62 -0.81 -7.00
CA GLY A 172 12.40 -1.11 -5.59
C GLY A 172 11.64 -2.41 -5.36
N ALA A 173 12.17 -3.27 -4.47
CA ALA A 173 11.55 -4.52 -4.02
C ALA A 173 11.12 -4.45 -2.53
N GLY A 174 10.61 -3.29 -2.11
CA GLY A 174 9.84 -3.15 -0.89
C GLY A 174 8.44 -3.76 -1.05
N PRO A 175 7.56 -3.66 -0.02
CA PRO A 175 6.21 -4.26 -0.07
C PRO A 175 5.44 -3.87 -1.33
N ILE A 176 5.39 -2.58 -1.64
CA ILE A 176 4.66 -2.06 -2.82
C ILE A 176 5.27 -2.56 -4.13
N GLY A 177 6.60 -2.57 -4.25
CA GLY A 177 7.24 -3.08 -5.48
C GLY A 177 7.01 -4.57 -5.70
N LEU A 178 7.07 -5.39 -4.64
CA LEU A 178 6.78 -6.82 -4.73
C LEU A 178 5.31 -7.12 -5.04
N LEU A 179 4.39 -6.31 -4.54
CA LEU A 179 2.97 -6.38 -4.90
C LEU A 179 2.72 -5.91 -6.33
N THR A 180 3.36 -4.80 -6.76
CA THR A 180 3.28 -4.30 -8.13
C THR A 180 3.81 -5.30 -9.15
N LEU A 181 4.92 -6.00 -8.86
CA LEU A 181 5.44 -7.10 -9.66
C LEU A 181 4.36 -8.17 -9.91
N GLN A 182 3.69 -8.62 -8.83
CA GLN A 182 2.68 -9.66 -8.93
C GLN A 182 1.42 -9.16 -9.67
N CYS A 183 0.96 -7.93 -9.37
CA CYS A 183 -0.18 -7.31 -10.06
C CYS A 183 0.10 -7.11 -11.56
N ALA A 184 1.31 -6.67 -11.95
CA ALA A 184 1.68 -6.52 -13.35
C ALA A 184 1.65 -7.88 -14.10
N ARG A 185 2.16 -8.94 -13.47
CA ARG A 185 2.05 -10.30 -14.02
C ARG A 185 0.60 -10.75 -14.14
N ALA A 186 -0.19 -10.52 -13.10
CA ALA A 186 -1.63 -10.84 -13.11
C ALA A 186 -2.39 -10.06 -14.21
N ALA A 187 -1.96 -8.85 -14.54
CA ALA A 187 -2.51 -8.04 -15.62
C ALA A 187 -2.03 -8.46 -17.02
N GLY A 188 -1.14 -9.46 -17.13
CA GLY A 188 -0.68 -10.02 -18.40
C GLY A 188 0.63 -9.44 -18.93
N ALA A 189 1.42 -8.75 -18.11
CA ALA A 189 2.77 -8.36 -18.48
C ALA A 189 3.59 -9.60 -18.91
N GLY A 190 4.21 -9.52 -20.06
CA GLY A 190 5.01 -10.63 -20.62
C GLY A 190 6.36 -10.77 -19.93
N ARG A 191 6.89 -9.67 -19.45
CA ARG A 191 8.16 -9.60 -18.73
C ARG A 191 8.05 -8.60 -17.59
N VAL A 192 8.46 -9.00 -16.37
CA VAL A 192 8.60 -8.07 -15.25
C VAL A 192 10.03 -8.18 -14.70
N VAL A 193 10.76 -7.08 -14.79
CA VAL A 193 12.13 -6.93 -14.31
C VAL A 193 12.11 -6.08 -13.03
N VAL A 194 12.84 -6.48 -12.00
CA VAL A 194 12.91 -5.74 -10.74
C VAL A 194 14.31 -5.18 -10.53
N VAL A 195 14.42 -3.89 -10.26
CA VAL A 195 15.68 -3.21 -9.92
C VAL A 195 15.74 -2.99 -8.43
N GLU A 196 16.72 -3.58 -7.74
CA GLU A 196 16.81 -3.54 -6.27
C GLU A 196 18.26 -3.72 -5.81
N PRO A 197 18.83 -2.83 -4.99
CA PRO A 197 20.21 -2.94 -4.53
C PRO A 197 20.45 -4.10 -3.55
N HIS A 198 19.45 -4.54 -2.78
CA HIS A 198 19.64 -5.54 -1.74
C HIS A 198 19.41 -6.97 -2.25
N ALA A 199 20.43 -7.84 -2.12
CA ALA A 199 20.39 -9.21 -2.61
C ALA A 199 19.23 -10.04 -2.04
N ALA A 200 18.93 -9.90 -0.74
CA ALA A 200 17.81 -10.62 -0.10
C ALA A 200 16.46 -10.22 -0.72
N ARG A 201 16.25 -8.92 -0.99
CA ARG A 201 15.04 -8.44 -1.64
C ARG A 201 14.96 -8.86 -3.11
N ARG A 202 16.10 -8.90 -3.84
CA ARG A 202 16.15 -9.46 -5.20
C ARG A 202 15.75 -10.94 -5.22
N ALA A 203 16.26 -11.74 -4.28
CA ALA A 203 15.88 -13.15 -4.17
C ALA A 203 14.38 -13.32 -3.95
N ARG A 204 13.77 -12.47 -3.11
CA ARG A 204 12.32 -12.48 -2.87
C ARG A 204 11.53 -12.09 -4.13
N ALA A 205 11.99 -11.08 -4.87
CA ALA A 205 11.38 -10.70 -6.15
C ALA A 205 11.43 -11.86 -7.16
N THR A 206 12.55 -12.60 -7.23
CA THR A 206 12.67 -13.81 -8.05
C THR A 206 11.67 -14.88 -7.62
N ALA A 207 11.54 -15.15 -6.32
CA ALA A 207 10.59 -16.13 -5.78
C ALA A 207 9.13 -15.76 -6.08
N LEU A 208 8.81 -14.45 -6.16
CA LEU A 208 7.49 -13.93 -6.52
C LEU A 208 7.29 -13.80 -8.04
N GLY A 209 8.25 -14.27 -8.83
CA GLY A 209 8.12 -14.44 -10.27
C GLY A 209 8.62 -13.25 -11.10
N ALA A 210 9.55 -12.44 -10.58
CA ALA A 210 10.33 -11.57 -11.44
C ALA A 210 11.10 -12.40 -12.46
N GLN A 211 11.00 -12.03 -13.74
CA GLN A 211 11.73 -12.74 -14.80
C GLN A 211 13.23 -12.47 -14.72
N ALA A 212 13.61 -11.30 -14.28
CA ALA A 212 14.98 -10.93 -13.97
C ALA A 212 15.01 -9.92 -12.83
N VAL A 213 16.14 -9.93 -12.11
CA VAL A 213 16.43 -8.94 -11.07
C VAL A 213 17.75 -8.26 -11.36
N ILE A 214 17.81 -6.95 -11.15
CA ILE A 214 18.97 -6.12 -11.49
C ILE A 214 19.54 -5.53 -10.21
N ASP A 215 20.86 -5.71 -10.03
CA ASP A 215 21.63 -4.94 -9.07
C ASP A 215 22.07 -3.62 -9.72
N PRO A 216 21.60 -2.46 -9.25
CA PRO A 216 21.98 -1.18 -9.84
C PRO A 216 23.47 -0.86 -9.66
N ALA A 217 24.18 -1.54 -8.75
CA ALA A 217 25.60 -1.34 -8.51
C ALA A 217 26.48 -2.18 -9.47
N ALA A 218 25.95 -3.21 -10.11
CA ALA A 218 26.75 -4.12 -10.94
C ALA A 218 27.11 -3.54 -12.32
N ALA A 219 26.20 -2.79 -12.93
CA ALA A 219 26.40 -2.14 -14.24
C ALA A 219 25.31 -1.06 -14.45
N PRO A 220 25.42 -0.18 -15.47
CA PRO A 220 24.36 0.77 -15.79
C PRO A 220 23.02 0.10 -15.99
N VAL A 221 22.01 0.56 -15.24
CA VAL A 221 20.69 -0.09 -15.15
C VAL A 221 19.98 -0.10 -16.52
N ASP A 222 20.10 0.98 -17.31
CA ASP A 222 19.49 1.08 -18.62
C ASP A 222 20.05 0.03 -19.61
N ALA A 223 21.35 -0.24 -19.56
CA ALA A 223 21.99 -1.28 -20.36
C ALA A 223 21.51 -2.69 -19.95
N GLN A 224 21.42 -2.94 -18.64
CA GLN A 224 20.91 -4.20 -18.12
C GLN A 224 19.43 -4.40 -18.52
N VAL A 225 18.58 -3.39 -18.34
CA VAL A 225 17.17 -3.45 -18.73
C VAL A 225 17.03 -3.76 -20.21
N LYS A 226 17.73 -2.99 -21.09
CA LYS A 226 17.67 -3.20 -22.54
C LYS A 226 18.15 -4.59 -22.98
N SER A 227 19.11 -5.17 -22.29
CA SER A 227 19.57 -6.54 -22.57
C SER A 227 18.51 -7.60 -22.29
N ILE A 228 17.57 -7.32 -21.37
CA ILE A 228 16.51 -8.26 -20.94
C ILE A 228 15.24 -8.02 -21.74
N VAL A 229 14.76 -6.76 -21.80
CA VAL A 229 13.46 -6.44 -22.40
C VAL A 229 13.55 -6.07 -23.89
N GLY A 230 14.74 -5.82 -24.38
CA GLY A 230 15.01 -5.42 -25.77
C GLY A 230 15.52 -3.97 -25.88
N PRO A 231 16.10 -3.62 -27.05
CA PRO A 231 16.86 -2.37 -27.22
C PRO A 231 16.03 -1.10 -27.09
N LEU A 232 14.72 -1.17 -27.21
CA LEU A 232 13.83 -0.02 -27.07
C LEU A 232 13.62 0.40 -25.61
N GLY A 233 13.82 -0.51 -24.64
CA GLY A 233 13.47 -0.31 -23.24
C GLY A 233 12.09 -0.89 -22.89
N ALA A 234 11.64 -0.66 -21.66
CA ALA A 234 10.38 -1.19 -21.15
C ALA A 234 9.15 -0.41 -21.66
N ASP A 235 8.02 -1.08 -21.77
CA ASP A 235 6.72 -0.43 -22.03
C ASP A 235 6.28 0.43 -20.86
N MET A 236 6.55 -0.06 -19.63
CA MET A 236 6.18 0.60 -18.38
C MET A 236 7.28 0.51 -17.34
N VAL A 237 7.41 1.56 -16.56
CA VAL A 237 8.30 1.62 -15.38
C VAL A 237 7.48 2.04 -14.17
N PHE A 238 7.43 1.20 -13.14
CA PHE A 238 6.81 1.49 -11.85
C PHE A 238 7.90 1.92 -10.88
N GLU A 239 7.89 3.20 -10.49
CA GLU A 239 8.79 3.74 -9.49
C GLU A 239 8.16 3.51 -8.11
N CYS A 240 8.66 2.49 -7.38
CA CYS A 240 8.17 2.08 -6.07
C CYS A 240 9.18 2.34 -4.93
N ALA A 241 10.34 2.90 -5.22
CA ALA A 241 11.37 3.18 -4.22
C ALA A 241 11.13 4.52 -3.50
N GLY A 242 10.50 5.49 -4.16
CA GLY A 242 10.20 6.79 -3.60
C GLY A 242 11.45 7.65 -3.32
N VAL A 243 12.50 7.52 -4.15
CA VAL A 243 13.71 8.34 -4.02
C VAL A 243 13.95 9.18 -5.28
N PRO A 244 14.46 10.41 -5.14
CA PRO A 244 14.59 11.33 -6.27
C PRO A 244 15.36 10.77 -7.47
N GLN A 245 16.43 10.02 -7.22
CA GLN A 245 17.31 9.46 -8.26
C GLN A 245 16.60 8.42 -9.14
N THR A 246 15.72 7.61 -8.55
CA THR A 246 14.97 6.59 -9.29
C THR A 246 13.85 7.20 -10.13
N ILE A 247 13.31 8.36 -9.72
CA ILE A 247 12.33 9.10 -10.52
C ILE A 247 12.97 9.59 -11.83
N GLU A 248 14.15 10.22 -11.77
CA GLU A 248 14.87 10.64 -12.99
C GLU A 248 15.27 9.43 -13.84
N GLN A 249 15.80 8.38 -13.22
CA GLN A 249 16.21 7.15 -13.88
C GLN A 249 15.07 6.49 -14.66
N SER A 250 13.84 6.55 -14.14
CA SER A 250 12.67 5.90 -14.74
C SER A 250 12.48 6.28 -16.21
N ALA A 251 12.74 7.55 -16.57
CA ALA A 251 12.59 8.02 -17.94
C ALA A 251 13.65 7.44 -18.91
N THR A 252 14.78 6.93 -18.41
CA THR A 252 15.83 6.31 -19.23
C THR A 252 15.58 4.82 -19.46
N LEU A 253 14.71 4.20 -18.67
CA LEU A 253 14.40 2.77 -18.74
C LEU A 253 13.17 2.49 -19.61
N VAL A 254 12.31 3.48 -19.78
CA VAL A 254 11.08 3.36 -20.56
C VAL A 254 11.36 3.63 -22.04
N ARG A 255 10.68 2.90 -22.93
CA ARG A 255 10.76 3.16 -24.37
C ARG A 255 10.09 4.48 -24.75
N ARG A 256 10.33 4.96 -25.95
CA ARG A 256 9.58 6.09 -26.52
C ARG A 256 8.08 5.78 -26.52
N GLY A 257 7.27 6.74 -26.07
CA GLY A 257 5.82 6.62 -25.91
C GLY A 257 5.38 5.67 -24.79
N GLY A 258 6.31 5.22 -23.94
CA GLY A 258 6.00 4.37 -22.79
C GLY A 258 5.53 5.16 -21.58
N THR A 259 5.26 4.45 -20.47
CA THR A 259 4.65 5.03 -19.27
C THR A 259 5.54 4.85 -18.06
N VAL A 260 5.77 5.93 -17.32
CA VAL A 260 6.34 5.91 -15.97
C VAL A 260 5.21 6.13 -14.97
N VAL A 261 5.09 5.26 -13.96
CA VAL A 261 4.11 5.37 -12.88
C VAL A 261 4.84 5.67 -11.58
N LEU A 262 4.53 6.80 -10.97
CA LEU A 262 5.01 7.13 -9.62
C LEU A 262 4.09 6.49 -8.59
N VAL A 263 4.62 5.57 -7.82
CA VAL A 263 3.94 4.82 -6.76
C VAL A 263 4.62 5.08 -5.42
N GLY A 264 5.95 5.16 -5.41
CA GLY A 264 6.75 5.45 -4.23
C GLY A 264 6.55 6.89 -3.75
N LEU A 265 6.37 7.09 -2.44
CA LEU A 265 6.23 8.41 -1.84
C LEU A 265 7.61 9.06 -1.67
N ALA A 266 7.95 10.02 -2.55
CA ALA A 266 9.15 10.83 -2.44
C ALA A 266 8.80 12.20 -1.85
N ASN A 267 9.36 12.53 -0.68
CA ASN A 267 9.17 13.84 -0.04
C ASN A 267 10.27 14.86 -0.42
N ALA A 268 11.38 14.39 -0.97
CA ALA A 268 12.44 15.25 -1.47
C ALA A 268 12.22 15.62 -2.94
N ALA A 269 12.68 16.80 -3.33
CA ALA A 269 12.62 17.24 -4.72
C ALA A 269 13.44 16.32 -5.62
N ALA A 270 12.86 15.91 -6.75
CA ALA A 270 13.55 15.18 -7.81
C ALA A 270 13.95 16.15 -8.94
N THR A 271 15.19 16.05 -9.40
CA THR A 271 15.63 16.76 -10.60
C THR A 271 15.32 15.89 -11.81
N ILE A 272 14.68 16.46 -12.81
CA ILE A 272 14.41 15.79 -14.08
C ILE A 272 15.01 16.59 -15.21
N THR A 273 15.38 15.90 -16.29
CA THR A 273 15.81 16.53 -17.55
C THR A 273 14.61 16.56 -18.50
N PRO A 274 13.88 17.70 -18.61
CA PRO A 274 12.63 17.76 -19.39
C PRO A 274 12.79 17.34 -20.84
N ALA A 275 13.93 17.64 -21.47
CA ALA A 275 14.22 17.25 -22.85
C ALA A 275 14.17 15.72 -23.04
N THR A 276 14.67 14.94 -22.08
CA THR A 276 14.62 13.48 -22.14
C THR A 276 13.16 12.97 -22.16
N TRP A 277 12.30 13.55 -21.33
CA TRP A 277 10.89 13.20 -21.28
C TRP A 277 10.15 13.60 -22.57
N LEU A 278 10.45 14.82 -23.08
CA LEU A 278 9.81 15.37 -24.28
C LEU A 278 10.14 14.57 -25.53
N VAL A 279 11.44 14.33 -25.82
CA VAL A 279 11.85 13.64 -27.06
C VAL A 279 11.42 12.17 -27.08
N ASN A 280 11.25 11.57 -25.91
CA ASN A 280 10.74 10.21 -25.77
C ASN A 280 9.23 10.14 -25.62
N GLU A 281 8.52 11.26 -25.60
CA GLU A 281 7.05 11.29 -25.40
C GLU A 281 6.61 10.42 -24.19
N VAL A 282 7.36 10.53 -23.07
CA VAL A 282 7.10 9.72 -21.89
C VAL A 282 5.80 10.17 -21.22
N ARG A 283 4.92 9.22 -20.95
CA ARG A 283 3.73 9.46 -20.13
C ARG A 283 4.09 9.31 -18.67
N LEU A 284 3.89 10.35 -17.86
CA LEU A 284 4.02 10.30 -16.41
C LEU A 284 2.63 10.18 -15.78
N VAL A 285 2.44 9.14 -14.97
CA VAL A 285 1.19 8.87 -14.24
C VAL A 285 1.51 8.77 -12.74
N ALA A 286 0.77 9.46 -11.92
CA ALA A 286 0.82 9.27 -10.48
C ALA A 286 -0.30 8.31 -10.04
N ALA A 287 -0.01 7.44 -9.08
CA ALA A 287 -0.97 6.54 -8.47
C ALA A 287 -0.93 6.72 -6.94
N LEU A 288 -2.05 7.09 -6.35
CA LEU A 288 -2.20 7.28 -4.91
C LEU A 288 -3.45 6.56 -4.43
N GLY A 289 -3.27 5.75 -3.38
CA GLY A 289 -4.39 5.00 -2.79
C GLY A 289 -4.98 4.00 -3.79
N TYR A 290 -6.30 3.92 -3.84
CA TYR A 290 -7.04 2.95 -4.62
C TYR A 290 -8.52 3.38 -4.76
N LEU A 291 -9.29 2.62 -5.53
CA LEU A 291 -10.74 2.75 -5.61
C LEU A 291 -11.41 1.58 -4.86
N ASN A 292 -12.61 1.81 -4.34
CA ASN A 292 -13.30 0.80 -3.52
C ASN A 292 -13.55 -0.52 -4.27
N GLU A 293 -13.89 -0.42 -5.56
CA GLU A 293 -14.09 -1.58 -6.44
C GLU A 293 -12.83 -2.41 -6.71
N GLU A 294 -11.65 -1.84 -6.43
CA GLU A 294 -10.38 -2.53 -6.63
C GLU A 294 -10.09 -3.53 -5.52
N PHE A 295 -10.73 -3.39 -4.35
CA PHE A 295 -10.63 -4.40 -3.29
C PHE A 295 -11.21 -5.75 -3.73
N ASP A 296 -12.36 -5.77 -4.37
CA ASP A 296 -12.98 -7.02 -4.85
C ASP A 296 -12.06 -7.72 -5.86
N MET A 297 -11.43 -6.94 -6.74
CA MET A 297 -10.42 -7.46 -7.68
C MET A 297 -9.21 -8.02 -6.94
N THR A 298 -8.72 -7.31 -5.93
CA THR A 298 -7.56 -7.75 -5.13
C THR A 298 -7.87 -9.04 -4.40
N MET A 299 -9.02 -9.12 -3.73
CA MET A 299 -9.46 -10.35 -3.03
C MET A 299 -9.56 -11.53 -4.00
N GLY A 300 -10.16 -11.32 -5.18
CA GLY A 300 -10.22 -12.36 -6.21
C GLY A 300 -8.85 -12.84 -6.65
N LEU A 301 -7.89 -11.94 -6.86
CA LEU A 301 -6.52 -12.30 -7.23
C LEU A 301 -5.79 -13.08 -6.14
N VAL A 302 -6.05 -12.76 -4.86
CA VAL A 302 -5.49 -13.49 -3.72
C VAL A 302 -6.11 -14.88 -3.62
N ALA A 303 -7.44 -14.98 -3.67
CA ALA A 303 -8.17 -16.24 -3.60
C ALA A 303 -7.79 -17.20 -4.75
N ASP A 304 -7.55 -16.67 -5.95
CA ASP A 304 -7.08 -17.43 -7.12
C ASP A 304 -5.58 -17.80 -7.07
N GLY A 305 -4.85 -17.35 -6.04
CA GLY A 305 -3.41 -17.59 -5.91
C GLY A 305 -2.55 -16.82 -6.91
N ARG A 306 -3.12 -15.83 -7.62
CA ARG A 306 -2.40 -14.95 -8.57
C ARG A 306 -1.65 -13.83 -7.87
N LEU A 307 -2.02 -13.52 -6.63
CA LEU A 307 -1.38 -12.57 -5.75
C LEU A 307 -1.10 -13.24 -4.41
N ALA A 308 0.15 -13.55 -4.13
CA ALA A 308 0.58 -14.21 -2.89
C ALA A 308 1.00 -13.16 -1.86
N LEU A 309 0.21 -12.98 -0.81
CA LEU A 309 0.49 -12.02 0.26
C LEU A 309 1.35 -12.63 1.37
N GLY A 310 1.13 -13.90 1.71
CA GLY A 310 1.86 -14.61 2.77
C GLY A 310 3.38 -14.46 2.70
N PRO A 311 4.04 -14.63 1.54
CA PRO A 311 5.49 -14.46 1.41
C PRO A 311 6.04 -13.06 1.72
N LEU A 312 5.19 -12.04 1.78
CA LEU A 312 5.57 -10.68 2.14
C LEU A 312 5.49 -10.44 3.66
N HIS A 313 4.67 -11.19 4.36
CA HIS A 313 4.56 -11.15 5.82
C HIS A 313 5.81 -11.78 6.43
N THR A 314 6.64 -10.99 7.10
CA THR A 314 7.92 -11.44 7.63
C THR A 314 7.90 -11.63 9.14
N SER A 315 7.13 -10.84 9.86
CA SER A 315 6.98 -11.01 11.31
C SER A 315 5.68 -10.39 11.85
N THR A 316 5.27 -10.85 13.03
CA THR A 316 4.18 -10.28 13.81
C THR A 316 4.68 -9.87 15.18
N LEU A 317 4.30 -8.70 15.65
CA LEU A 317 4.66 -8.15 16.95
C LEU A 317 3.42 -7.77 17.76
N PRO A 318 3.42 -7.94 19.07
CA PRO A 318 2.38 -7.37 19.92
C PRO A 318 2.47 -5.85 19.95
N LEU A 319 1.35 -5.17 20.22
CA LEU A 319 1.28 -3.70 20.23
C LEU A 319 2.34 -3.04 21.11
N ARG A 320 2.66 -3.62 22.28
CA ARG A 320 3.69 -3.10 23.19
C ARG A 320 5.10 -3.06 22.60
N ASP A 321 5.38 -3.90 21.59
CA ASP A 321 6.69 -4.02 20.94
C ASP A 321 6.73 -3.31 19.57
N ILE A 322 5.72 -2.50 19.23
CA ILE A 322 5.55 -1.89 17.91
C ILE A 322 6.77 -1.07 17.45
N GLU A 323 7.43 -0.36 18.38
CA GLU A 323 8.62 0.45 18.08
C GLU A 323 9.77 -0.39 17.50
N ARG A 324 9.90 -1.65 17.93
CA ARG A 324 10.87 -2.59 17.36
C ARG A 324 10.57 -2.88 15.88
N GLY A 325 9.27 -2.93 15.51
CA GLY A 325 8.84 -3.11 14.12
C GLY A 325 9.21 -1.92 13.24
N PHE A 326 9.02 -0.70 13.74
CA PHE A 326 9.43 0.52 13.03
C PHE A 326 10.95 0.58 12.84
N ALA A 327 11.72 0.29 13.88
CA ALA A 327 13.18 0.25 13.82
C ALA A 327 13.67 -0.83 12.84
N ALA A 328 13.07 -2.02 12.86
CA ALA A 328 13.41 -3.11 11.96
C ALA A 328 13.13 -2.74 10.49
N LEU A 329 11.96 -2.19 10.18
CA LEU A 329 11.61 -1.76 8.81
C LEU A 329 12.50 -0.59 8.30
N SER A 330 13.04 0.22 9.21
CA SER A 330 13.97 1.31 8.84
C SER A 330 15.38 0.83 8.54
N SER A 331 15.84 -0.26 9.15
CA SER A 331 17.25 -0.67 9.14
C SER A 331 17.49 -2.05 8.52
N SER A 332 16.52 -2.97 8.59
CA SER A 332 16.68 -4.33 8.08
C SER A 332 16.25 -4.43 6.61
N VAL A 333 17.03 -5.17 5.83
CA VAL A 333 16.70 -5.53 4.45
C VAL A 333 15.89 -6.83 4.38
N ASP A 334 15.82 -7.58 5.47
CA ASP A 334 15.14 -8.88 5.53
C ASP A 334 13.64 -8.72 5.85
N GLU A 335 13.28 -7.63 6.54
CA GLU A 335 11.89 -7.30 6.81
C GLU A 335 11.21 -6.66 5.59
N VAL A 336 10.00 -7.13 5.29
CA VAL A 336 9.17 -6.60 4.20
C VAL A 336 7.88 -6.04 4.74
N LYS A 337 7.06 -6.88 5.40
CA LYS A 337 5.82 -6.46 6.04
C LYS A 337 5.75 -7.03 7.44
N ILE A 338 5.70 -6.14 8.41
CA ILE A 338 5.47 -6.47 9.82
C ILE A 338 4.01 -6.16 10.13
N LEU A 339 3.34 -7.12 10.74
CA LEU A 339 2.00 -6.95 11.28
C LEU A 339 2.07 -6.74 12.80
N VAL A 340 1.20 -5.91 13.31
CA VAL A 340 1.00 -5.70 14.76
C VAL A 340 -0.28 -6.44 15.15
N ASP A 341 -0.19 -7.34 16.15
CA ASP A 341 -1.34 -7.88 16.85
C ASP A 341 -1.66 -6.95 18.04
N PRO A 342 -2.74 -6.17 17.97
CA PRO A 342 -3.03 -5.19 19.02
C PRO A 342 -3.77 -5.80 20.22
N ARG A 343 -4.09 -7.09 20.20
CA ARG A 343 -4.80 -7.76 21.29
C ARG A 343 -3.84 -8.04 22.45
N GLU A 344 -4.25 -7.75 23.68
CA GLU A 344 -3.45 -8.09 24.85
C GLU A 344 -3.31 -9.61 24.97
N GLY A 345 -2.07 -10.10 25.11
CA GLY A 345 -1.76 -11.47 25.45
C GLY A 345 -1.64 -12.46 24.32
N GLY A 346 -1.57 -12.02 23.05
CA GLY A 346 -1.31 -12.86 21.87
C GLY A 346 -1.90 -14.28 21.99
N ARG A 347 -2.75 -14.73 21.08
CA ARG A 347 -3.14 -16.15 21.07
C ARG A 347 -1.86 -16.97 20.94
N SER A 348 -1.55 -17.79 21.97
CA SER A 348 -0.57 -18.85 21.83
C SER A 348 -1.06 -19.78 20.72
N HIS A 349 -0.35 -19.77 19.61
CA HIS A 349 -0.53 -20.74 18.53
C HIS A 349 -0.01 -22.11 18.94
#